data_e472855ef098d6d7c5e9466eb6eae52f
#
_entry.id   e472855ef098d6d7c5e9466eb6eae52f
#
_cell.length_a   1.000
_cell.length_b   1.000
_cell.length_c   1.000
_cell.angle_alpha   90.00
_cell.angle_beta   90.00
_cell.angle_gamma   90.00
#
_symmetry.space_group_name_H-M   'P 1'
#
loop_
_entity.id
_entity.type
_entity.pdbx_description
1 polymer ?
#
loop_
_entity_poly.entity_id
_entity_poly.type
_entity_poly.pdbx_seq_one_letter_code
_entity_poly.pdbx_strand_id
1 'polypeptide(L)'
;MTFSSNERFDQASNVPAEERPVNERKALSVSAALNIAKSIISENAFHIMGEVSELNQKPGYKAVYFTIKDENSALPCLMWMNRYKSAGVPLRLGARVEVVGKFTIFTPKGRMNFDVSSLKLAGEGDLRAQVAKRALMLKNEGLMDPARKRSVVAYPSTIGLVTSPRGAAVHDVLRTLRRRYPLVKILFAGVPVEGKQAAADLISGLETVIRAGAEEVLLVRGGGSFEDLMPFNDEALARFIAQSPVPIITGIGHEPDTSIGDMVADVRASTPTAAAEAVSPSRFELLEALDSFGARMSQVFLHRIER
;
A
#
# COMPACT_ATOMS: atom_id res chain seq x y z
N MET A 1 -70.19 -47.38 -44.92
CA MET A 1 -70.60 -47.79 -43.69
C MET A 1 -69.74 -47.12 -42.67
N THR A 2 -70.25 -46.08 -42.13
CA THR A 2 -70.00 -45.33 -40.91
C THR A 2 -68.59 -45.28 -40.40
N PHE A 3 -68.03 -44.14 -40.50
CA PHE A 3 -66.83 -43.67 -39.80
C PHE A 3 -67.14 -42.61 -38.75
N SER A 4 -66.77 -42.91 -37.56
CA SER A 4 -66.68 -42.04 -36.39
C SER A 4 -65.35 -41.35 -36.43
N SER A 5 -65.33 -40.12 -36.33
CA SER A 5 -65.29 -39.13 -35.26
C SER A 5 -63.91 -38.85 -34.73
N ASN A 6 -63.56 -37.62 -34.94
CA ASN A 6 -62.88 -36.64 -34.06
C ASN A 6 -62.13 -37.18 -32.80
N GLU A 7 -60.85 -37.13 -32.88
CA GLU A 7 -59.99 -36.75 -31.73
C GLU A 7 -59.01 -35.68 -32.19
N ARG A 8 -59.42 -34.43 -32.07
CA ARG A 8 -58.43 -33.27 -31.97
C ARG A 8 -58.01 -33.18 -30.54
N PHE A 9 -56.89 -33.78 -30.23
CA PHE A 9 -56.21 -33.54 -28.96
C PHE A 9 -55.73 -32.10 -28.92
N ASP A 10 -56.14 -31.46 -27.87
CA ASP A 10 -55.78 -30.13 -27.44
C ASP A 10 -54.29 -30.12 -27.07
N GLN A 11 -53.42 -29.72 -27.99
CA GLN A 11 -51.97 -29.59 -27.79
C GLN A 11 -51.55 -28.19 -27.31
N ALA A 12 -52.50 -27.43 -26.72
CA ALA A 12 -52.24 -26.02 -26.36
C ALA A 12 -51.76 -25.80 -24.93
N SER A 13 -51.39 -26.81 -24.14
CA SER A 13 -51.17 -26.61 -22.69
C SER A 13 -49.77 -26.92 -22.14
N ASN A 14 -48.74 -27.05 -22.99
CA ASN A 14 -47.41 -27.39 -22.50
C ASN A 14 -46.25 -26.56 -23.08
N VAL A 15 -46.50 -25.29 -23.43
CA VAL A 15 -45.43 -24.35 -23.78
C VAL A 15 -44.92 -23.74 -22.48
N PRO A 16 -43.61 -23.80 -22.20
CA PRO A 16 -43.03 -23.16 -21.03
C PRO A 16 -43.40 -21.67 -20.98
N ALA A 17 -43.63 -21.12 -19.79
CA ALA A 17 -44.08 -19.75 -19.62
C ALA A 17 -43.17 -18.70 -20.27
N GLU A 18 -41.91 -19.07 -20.57
CA GLU A 18 -40.90 -18.24 -21.23
C GLU A 18 -41.13 -18.06 -22.75
N GLU A 19 -41.84 -18.95 -23.42
CA GLU A 19 -42.11 -18.92 -24.87
C GLU A 19 -43.46 -18.28 -25.25
N ARG A 20 -44.23 -17.83 -24.26
CA ARG A 20 -45.51 -17.16 -24.56
C ARG A 20 -45.30 -15.78 -25.18
N PRO A 21 -46.02 -15.38 -26.23
CA PRO A 21 -45.93 -14.08 -26.83
C PRO A 21 -46.21 -13.00 -25.78
N VAL A 22 -45.48 -11.86 -25.86
CA VAL A 22 -45.50 -10.76 -24.85
C VAL A 22 -46.92 -10.28 -24.54
N ASN A 23 -47.87 -10.33 -25.51
CA ASN A 23 -49.26 -9.91 -25.35
C ASN A 23 -50.10 -10.78 -24.39
N GLU A 24 -49.67 -12.01 -24.09
CA GLU A 24 -50.37 -12.92 -23.16
C GLU A 24 -49.83 -12.85 -21.73
N ARG A 25 -48.76 -12.10 -21.50
CA ARG A 25 -48.16 -11.95 -20.17
C ARG A 25 -48.89 -10.87 -19.38
N LYS A 26 -49.26 -11.18 -18.15
CA LYS A 26 -49.84 -10.21 -17.22
C LYS A 26 -48.90 -9.03 -17.03
N ALA A 27 -49.39 -7.78 -17.18
CA ALA A 27 -48.61 -6.58 -16.98
C ALA A 27 -48.01 -6.53 -15.56
N LEU A 28 -46.72 -6.25 -15.48
CA LEU A 28 -46.00 -6.08 -14.22
C LEU A 28 -46.00 -4.62 -13.78
N SER A 29 -45.98 -4.37 -12.49
CA SER A 29 -45.69 -3.03 -12.01
C SER A 29 -44.22 -2.64 -12.32
N VAL A 30 -43.92 -1.34 -12.40
CA VAL A 30 -42.54 -0.83 -12.62
C VAL A 30 -41.58 -1.39 -11.61
N SER A 31 -41.96 -1.41 -10.33
CA SER A 31 -41.13 -1.97 -9.26
C SER A 31 -40.89 -3.47 -9.42
N ALA A 32 -41.91 -4.24 -9.83
CA ALA A 32 -41.77 -5.69 -10.07
C ALA A 32 -40.79 -5.94 -11.22
N ALA A 33 -40.96 -5.24 -12.35
CA ALA A 33 -40.05 -5.36 -13.50
C ALA A 33 -38.59 -4.97 -13.14
N LEU A 34 -38.35 -3.89 -12.39
CA LEU A 34 -37.02 -3.48 -11.95
C LEU A 34 -36.40 -4.48 -10.96
N ASN A 35 -37.20 -5.11 -10.10
CA ASN A 35 -36.71 -6.14 -9.19
C ASN A 35 -36.30 -7.42 -9.91
N ILE A 36 -37.06 -7.84 -10.92
CA ILE A 36 -36.69 -8.97 -11.77
C ILE A 36 -35.42 -8.66 -12.55
N ALA A 37 -35.31 -7.50 -13.19
CA ALA A 37 -34.09 -7.07 -13.87
C ALA A 37 -32.89 -7.04 -12.94
N LYS A 38 -33.07 -6.50 -11.74
CA LYS A 38 -32.02 -6.44 -10.71
C LYS A 38 -31.54 -7.84 -10.32
N SER A 39 -32.44 -8.81 -10.09
CA SER A 39 -32.04 -10.17 -9.73
C SER A 39 -31.19 -10.81 -10.83
N ILE A 40 -31.61 -10.70 -12.09
CA ILE A 40 -30.89 -11.26 -13.23
C ILE A 40 -29.49 -10.70 -13.38
N ILE A 41 -29.33 -9.35 -13.34
CA ILE A 41 -28.02 -8.72 -13.55
C ILE A 41 -27.10 -8.86 -12.34
N SER A 42 -27.62 -9.14 -11.14
CA SER A 42 -26.81 -9.30 -9.92
C SER A 42 -26.34 -10.74 -9.66
N GLU A 43 -26.69 -11.70 -10.50
CA GLU A 43 -26.26 -13.10 -10.33
C GLU A 43 -24.77 -13.28 -10.53
N ASN A 44 -24.19 -12.64 -11.53
CA ASN A 44 -22.79 -12.81 -11.89
C ASN A 44 -21.90 -11.68 -11.34
N ALA A 45 -20.70 -12.05 -10.90
CA ALA A 45 -19.64 -11.10 -10.62
C ALA A 45 -18.81 -10.86 -11.89
N PHE A 46 -18.38 -9.61 -12.08
CA PHE A 46 -17.57 -9.20 -13.22
C PHE A 46 -16.26 -8.60 -12.72
N HIS A 47 -15.19 -8.85 -13.48
CA HIS A 47 -13.89 -8.19 -13.31
C HIS A 47 -13.72 -7.20 -14.45
N ILE A 48 -13.64 -5.92 -14.14
CA ILE A 48 -13.69 -4.83 -15.10
C ILE A 48 -12.48 -3.92 -14.86
N MET A 49 -11.82 -3.51 -15.95
CA MET A 49 -10.74 -2.53 -15.91
C MET A 49 -11.21 -1.24 -16.57
N GLY A 50 -10.85 -0.10 -15.99
CA GLY A 50 -11.17 1.22 -16.56
C GLY A 50 -10.40 2.34 -15.89
N GLU A 51 -10.50 3.54 -16.46
CA GLU A 51 -9.93 4.77 -15.91
C GLU A 51 -10.97 5.52 -15.08
N VAL A 52 -10.61 5.99 -13.91
CA VAL A 52 -11.50 6.81 -13.05
C VAL A 52 -11.71 8.18 -13.70
N SER A 53 -12.93 8.45 -14.17
CA SER A 53 -13.31 9.71 -14.82
C SER A 53 -14.04 10.67 -13.89
N GLU A 54 -14.71 10.14 -12.86
CA GLU A 54 -15.42 10.94 -11.86
C GLU A 54 -15.20 10.34 -10.48
N LEU A 55 -15.08 11.20 -9.47
CA LEU A 55 -14.93 10.76 -8.07
C LEU A 55 -15.76 11.68 -7.16
N ASN A 56 -16.67 11.08 -6.41
CA ASN A 56 -17.48 11.78 -5.42
C ASN A 56 -17.34 11.13 -4.05
N GLN A 57 -16.42 11.67 -3.26
CA GLN A 57 -16.10 11.23 -1.92
C GLN A 57 -16.38 12.38 -0.95
N LYS A 58 -17.57 12.40 -0.35
CA LYS A 58 -17.94 13.42 0.64
C LYS A 58 -17.86 12.85 2.06
N PRO A 59 -17.39 13.64 3.03
CA PRO A 59 -17.43 13.25 4.43
C PRO A 59 -18.86 12.86 4.87
N GLY A 60 -18.98 11.75 5.59
CA GLY A 60 -20.28 11.25 6.06
C GLY A 60 -21.03 10.31 5.12
N TYR A 61 -20.57 10.11 3.90
CA TYR A 61 -21.18 9.15 2.99
C TYR A 61 -20.83 7.70 3.41
N LYS A 62 -21.85 6.81 3.31
CA LYS A 62 -21.68 5.36 3.60
C LYS A 62 -20.95 4.61 2.48
N ALA A 63 -20.81 5.23 1.31
CA ALA A 63 -20.15 4.65 0.13
C ALA A 63 -19.39 5.74 -0.64
N VAL A 64 -18.34 5.33 -1.36
CA VAL A 64 -17.65 6.13 -2.36
C VAL A 64 -18.34 5.89 -3.70
N TYR A 65 -18.67 6.96 -4.40
CA TYR A 65 -19.24 6.93 -5.75
C TYR A 65 -18.18 7.40 -6.73
N PHE A 66 -17.96 6.64 -7.78
CA PHE A 66 -17.00 6.98 -8.83
C PHE A 66 -17.47 6.39 -10.15
N THR A 67 -16.95 6.92 -11.24
CA THR A 67 -17.24 6.42 -12.60
C THR A 67 -15.93 5.93 -13.20
N ILE A 68 -15.92 4.71 -13.72
CA ILE A 68 -14.82 4.21 -14.55
C ILE A 68 -15.26 4.27 -16.01
N LYS A 69 -14.30 4.55 -16.90
CA LYS A 69 -14.53 4.63 -18.35
C LYS A 69 -13.47 3.85 -19.12
N ASP A 70 -13.82 3.44 -20.31
CA ASP A 70 -12.92 3.08 -21.39
C ASP A 70 -13.08 4.07 -22.55
N GLU A 71 -12.62 3.72 -23.74
CA GLU A 71 -12.71 4.57 -24.94
C GLU A 71 -14.16 4.81 -25.39
N ASN A 72 -15.09 3.88 -25.10
CA ASN A 72 -16.44 3.89 -25.67
C ASN A 72 -17.54 4.02 -24.61
N SER A 73 -17.25 3.73 -23.33
CA SER A 73 -18.29 3.55 -22.33
C SER A 73 -17.86 4.09 -20.95
N ALA A 74 -18.84 4.50 -20.16
CA ALA A 74 -18.67 4.90 -18.78
C ALA A 74 -19.58 4.08 -17.86
N LEU A 75 -19.04 3.59 -16.76
CA LEU A 75 -19.74 2.74 -15.80
C LEU A 75 -19.75 3.41 -14.42
N PRO A 76 -20.95 3.86 -13.96
CA PRO A 76 -21.10 4.34 -12.59
C PRO A 76 -20.90 3.21 -11.58
N CYS A 77 -19.99 3.43 -10.64
CA CYS A 77 -19.60 2.50 -9.60
C CYS A 77 -19.95 3.05 -8.21
N LEU A 78 -20.21 2.15 -7.30
CA LEU A 78 -20.28 2.45 -5.87
C LEU A 78 -19.48 1.41 -5.09
N MET A 79 -18.79 1.84 -4.04
CA MET A 79 -18.10 0.94 -3.12
C MET A 79 -18.39 1.37 -1.69
N TRP A 80 -18.86 0.44 -0.86
CA TRP A 80 -19.16 0.72 0.54
C TRP A 80 -17.89 1.14 1.30
N MET A 81 -18.02 2.15 2.17
CA MET A 81 -16.88 2.80 2.84
C MET A 81 -16.00 1.83 3.64
N ASN A 82 -16.58 0.80 4.26
CA ASN A 82 -15.82 -0.24 4.95
C ASN A 82 -14.91 -1.02 3.98
N ARG A 83 -15.45 -1.45 2.82
CA ARG A 83 -14.67 -2.15 1.78
C ARG A 83 -13.63 -1.23 1.17
N TYR A 84 -13.97 0.04 0.92
CA TYR A 84 -13.04 1.02 0.37
C TYR A 84 -11.84 1.25 1.30
N LYS A 85 -12.09 1.42 2.60
CA LYS A 85 -11.01 1.56 3.59
C LYS A 85 -10.13 0.30 3.67
N SER A 86 -10.75 -0.90 3.61
CA SER A 86 -10.00 -2.16 3.60
C SER A 86 -9.20 -2.38 2.32
N ALA A 87 -9.62 -1.84 1.19
CA ALA A 87 -8.87 -1.91 -0.06
C ALA A 87 -7.55 -1.13 -0.01
N GLY A 88 -7.48 -0.07 0.82
CA GLY A 88 -6.27 0.74 1.00
C GLY A 88 -5.81 1.52 -0.25
N VAL A 89 -6.62 1.57 -1.30
CA VAL A 89 -6.31 2.18 -2.59
C VAL A 89 -6.91 3.59 -2.64
N PRO A 90 -6.10 4.66 -2.65
CA PRO A 90 -6.61 6.02 -2.81
C PRO A 90 -7.04 6.23 -4.27
N LEU A 91 -8.36 6.30 -4.50
CA LEU A 91 -8.89 6.67 -5.81
C LEU A 91 -8.50 8.11 -6.18
N ARG A 92 -8.04 8.28 -7.42
CA ARG A 92 -7.73 9.59 -8.02
C ARG A 92 -8.31 9.65 -9.43
N LEU A 93 -8.68 10.83 -9.90
CA LEU A 93 -9.08 11.04 -11.30
C LEU A 93 -7.91 10.65 -12.24
N GLY A 94 -8.22 9.94 -13.31
CA GLY A 94 -7.23 9.43 -14.25
C GLY A 94 -6.53 8.12 -13.84
N ALA A 95 -6.76 7.62 -12.63
CA ALA A 95 -6.19 6.35 -12.21
C ALA A 95 -6.82 5.18 -12.97
N ARG A 96 -6.01 4.26 -13.50
CA ARG A 96 -6.48 2.99 -14.06
C ARG A 96 -6.69 1.99 -12.93
N VAL A 97 -7.89 1.44 -12.86
CA VAL A 97 -8.30 0.53 -11.78
C VAL A 97 -8.89 -0.76 -12.32
N GLU A 98 -8.71 -1.82 -11.56
CA GLU A 98 -9.40 -3.09 -11.71
C GLU A 98 -10.43 -3.20 -10.58
N VAL A 99 -11.68 -3.43 -10.95
CA VAL A 99 -12.79 -3.58 -10.02
C VAL A 99 -13.46 -4.94 -10.20
N VAL A 100 -13.74 -5.60 -9.10
CA VAL A 100 -14.58 -6.80 -9.08
C VAL A 100 -15.87 -6.44 -8.37
N GLY A 101 -17.00 -6.82 -8.96
CA GLY A 101 -18.29 -6.48 -8.38
C GLY A 101 -19.45 -7.06 -9.18
N LYS A 102 -20.64 -6.55 -8.90
CA LYS A 102 -21.88 -6.97 -9.55
C LYS A 102 -22.67 -5.76 -10.03
N PHE A 103 -23.37 -5.93 -11.16
CA PHE A 103 -24.36 -4.94 -11.55
C PHE A 103 -25.53 -4.91 -10.57
N THR A 104 -26.05 -3.73 -10.31
CA THR A 104 -27.22 -3.51 -9.46
C THR A 104 -28.08 -2.38 -9.98
N ILE A 105 -29.38 -2.38 -9.66
CA ILE A 105 -30.29 -1.30 -10.00
C ILE A 105 -30.73 -0.60 -8.71
N PHE A 106 -30.57 0.71 -8.68
CA PHE A 106 -31.21 1.56 -7.68
C PHE A 106 -32.67 1.76 -8.06
N THR A 107 -33.55 0.87 -7.60
CA THR A 107 -34.95 0.75 -8.01
C THR A 107 -35.76 2.06 -7.88
N PRO A 108 -35.55 2.94 -6.88
CA PRO A 108 -36.31 4.19 -6.79
C PRO A 108 -36.12 5.13 -7.99
N LYS A 109 -35.02 5.04 -8.72
CA LYS A 109 -34.70 5.88 -9.88
C LYS A 109 -34.43 5.07 -11.16
N GLY A 110 -34.53 3.74 -11.11
CA GLY A 110 -34.23 2.85 -12.23
C GLY A 110 -32.79 2.94 -12.76
N ARG A 111 -31.84 3.42 -11.94
CA ARG A 111 -30.44 3.62 -12.37
C ARG A 111 -29.60 2.39 -12.12
N MET A 112 -28.90 1.96 -13.15
CA MET A 112 -27.91 0.89 -13.06
C MET A 112 -26.62 1.45 -12.46
N ASN A 113 -26.02 0.70 -11.53
CA ASN A 113 -24.73 0.95 -10.94
C ASN A 113 -23.94 -0.36 -10.84
N PHE A 114 -22.65 -0.27 -10.62
CA PHE A 114 -21.78 -1.41 -10.34
C PHE A 114 -21.38 -1.39 -8.87
N ASP A 115 -21.82 -2.39 -8.08
CA ASP A 115 -21.47 -2.54 -6.67
C ASP A 115 -20.13 -3.25 -6.57
N VAL A 116 -19.09 -2.47 -6.24
CA VAL A 116 -17.70 -2.91 -6.20
C VAL A 116 -17.43 -3.63 -4.88
N SER A 117 -16.99 -4.87 -4.97
CA SER A 117 -16.55 -5.69 -3.83
C SER A 117 -15.04 -5.63 -3.60
N SER A 118 -14.24 -5.50 -4.68
CA SER A 118 -12.79 -5.38 -4.64
C SER A 118 -12.31 -4.31 -5.62
N LEU A 119 -11.27 -3.57 -5.22
CA LEU A 119 -10.66 -2.49 -5.99
C LEU A 119 -9.14 -2.63 -5.91
N LYS A 120 -8.45 -2.55 -7.05
CA LYS A 120 -6.99 -2.53 -7.16
C LYS A 120 -6.57 -1.51 -8.21
N LEU A 121 -5.34 -1.01 -8.13
CA LEU A 121 -4.73 -0.30 -9.25
C LEU A 121 -4.40 -1.29 -10.38
N ALA A 122 -4.69 -0.92 -11.61
CA ALA A 122 -4.43 -1.78 -12.77
C ALA A 122 -2.91 -1.94 -12.96
N GLY A 123 -2.46 -3.18 -13.15
CA GLY A 123 -1.04 -3.50 -13.29
C GLY A 123 -0.30 -3.76 -11.98
N GLU A 124 -0.91 -3.55 -10.82
CA GLU A 124 -0.26 -3.83 -9.52
C GLU A 124 0.14 -5.30 -9.38
N GLY A 125 -0.67 -6.22 -9.89
CA GLY A 125 -0.35 -7.66 -9.89
C GLY A 125 0.94 -7.98 -10.65
N ASP A 126 1.12 -7.38 -11.82
CA ASP A 126 2.32 -7.56 -12.64
C ASP A 126 3.55 -6.94 -11.97
N LEU A 127 3.40 -5.74 -11.37
CA LEU A 127 4.46 -5.09 -10.61
C LEU A 127 4.89 -5.94 -9.42
N ARG A 128 3.94 -6.48 -8.64
CA ARG A 128 4.23 -7.39 -7.53
C ARG A 128 4.96 -8.66 -7.98
N ALA A 129 4.57 -9.25 -9.11
CA ALA A 129 5.24 -10.40 -9.69
C ALA A 129 6.67 -10.08 -10.12
N GLN A 130 6.90 -8.91 -10.74
CA GLN A 130 8.23 -8.44 -11.11
C GLN A 130 9.12 -8.22 -9.88
N VAL A 131 8.61 -7.57 -8.83
CA VAL A 131 9.32 -7.36 -7.56
C VAL A 131 9.68 -8.70 -6.92
N ALA A 132 8.72 -9.64 -6.85
CA ALA A 132 8.98 -10.97 -6.27
C ALA A 132 10.07 -11.74 -7.04
N LYS A 133 10.06 -11.70 -8.38
CA LYS A 133 11.09 -12.31 -9.23
C LYS A 133 12.46 -11.69 -8.97
N ARG A 134 12.56 -10.35 -8.90
CA ARG A 134 13.80 -9.64 -8.60
C ARG A 134 14.31 -9.93 -7.20
N ALA A 135 13.43 -9.93 -6.21
CA ALA A 135 13.77 -10.29 -4.82
C ALA A 135 14.35 -11.70 -4.73
N LEU A 136 13.75 -12.68 -5.42
CA LEU A 136 14.24 -14.04 -5.45
C LEU A 136 15.64 -14.13 -6.08
N MET A 137 15.89 -13.42 -7.16
CA MET A 137 17.20 -13.34 -7.82
C MET A 137 18.26 -12.81 -6.86
N LEU A 138 18.02 -11.66 -6.23
CA LEU A 138 18.96 -11.03 -5.30
C LEU A 138 19.17 -11.87 -4.03
N LYS A 139 18.14 -12.58 -3.58
CA LYS A 139 18.25 -13.52 -2.47
C LYS A 139 19.16 -14.69 -2.81
N ASN A 140 19.03 -15.27 -4.02
CA ASN A 140 19.89 -16.37 -4.48
C ASN A 140 21.35 -15.92 -4.67
N GLU A 141 21.59 -14.65 -4.94
CA GLU A 141 22.94 -14.06 -4.95
C GLU A 141 23.49 -13.78 -3.55
N GLY A 142 22.72 -14.02 -2.48
CA GLY A 142 23.13 -13.84 -1.10
C GLY A 142 23.07 -12.39 -0.59
N LEU A 143 22.47 -11.44 -1.33
CA LEU A 143 22.41 -10.03 -0.89
C LEU A 143 21.55 -9.83 0.37
N MET A 144 20.66 -10.76 0.65
CA MET A 144 19.76 -10.73 1.82
C MET A 144 20.25 -11.61 2.98
N ASP A 145 21.46 -12.15 2.90
CA ASP A 145 22.01 -13.02 3.95
C ASP A 145 22.16 -12.24 5.27
N PRO A 146 21.61 -12.73 6.38
CA PRO A 146 21.77 -12.11 7.69
C PRO A 146 23.25 -11.92 8.10
N ALA A 147 24.16 -12.79 7.64
CA ALA A 147 25.59 -12.68 7.92
C ALA A 147 26.26 -11.43 7.29
N ARG A 148 25.63 -10.81 6.29
CA ARG A 148 26.11 -9.55 5.67
C ARG A 148 25.66 -8.30 6.41
N LYS A 149 24.64 -8.39 7.26
CA LYS A 149 24.05 -7.24 7.92
C LYS A 149 25.00 -6.68 8.98
N ARG A 150 25.21 -5.37 8.90
CA ARG A 150 26.07 -4.62 9.82
C ARG A 150 25.29 -4.28 11.08
N SER A 151 26.00 -4.20 12.19
CA SER A 151 25.41 -3.73 13.45
C SER A 151 25.22 -2.21 13.42
N VAL A 152 24.10 -1.75 13.94
CA VAL A 152 23.83 -0.34 14.19
C VAL A 152 24.86 0.23 15.17
N VAL A 153 25.27 1.47 14.97
CA VAL A 153 26.22 2.14 15.86
C VAL A 153 25.53 2.51 17.17
N ALA A 154 26.05 2.07 18.28
CA ALA A 154 25.38 2.27 19.59
C ALA A 154 25.21 3.76 19.96
N TYR A 155 26.20 4.59 19.64
CA TYR A 155 26.24 6.01 19.97
C TYR A 155 26.78 6.82 18.78
N PRO A 156 26.01 6.94 17.68
CA PRO A 156 26.50 7.64 16.50
C PRO A 156 26.61 9.14 16.78
N SER A 157 27.70 9.74 16.38
CA SER A 157 27.87 11.20 16.44
C SER A 157 27.21 11.86 15.22
N THR A 158 27.11 11.15 14.12
CA THR A 158 26.61 11.66 12.85
C THR A 158 25.74 10.63 12.14
N ILE A 159 24.47 10.98 11.92
CA ILE A 159 23.48 10.16 11.21
C ILE A 159 23.17 10.80 9.86
N GLY A 160 23.23 10.02 8.77
CA GLY A 160 22.71 10.40 7.47
C GLY A 160 21.19 10.22 7.42
N LEU A 161 20.48 11.16 6.80
CA LEU A 161 19.03 11.06 6.56
C LEU A 161 18.75 11.30 5.08
N VAL A 162 18.22 10.29 4.40
CA VAL A 162 17.86 10.32 2.98
C VAL A 162 16.36 10.14 2.86
N THR A 163 15.66 11.17 2.40
CA THR A 163 14.20 11.18 2.23
C THR A 163 13.75 12.41 1.43
N SER A 164 12.46 12.48 1.11
CA SER A 164 11.86 13.65 0.48
C SER A 164 11.87 14.87 1.43
N PRO A 165 12.32 16.04 0.98
CA PRO A 165 12.40 17.25 1.81
C PRO A 165 11.03 17.82 2.21
N ARG A 166 9.96 17.47 1.50
CA ARG A 166 8.59 17.96 1.73
C ARG A 166 7.66 16.91 2.35
N GLY A 167 8.14 15.69 2.60
CA GLY A 167 7.35 14.60 3.15
C GLY A 167 7.15 14.69 4.66
N ALA A 168 6.13 14.06 5.20
CA ALA A 168 5.91 13.94 6.64
C ALA A 168 7.05 13.17 7.33
N ALA A 169 7.67 12.20 6.63
CA ALA A 169 8.72 11.34 7.16
C ALA A 169 9.93 12.11 7.71
N VAL A 170 10.38 13.19 7.03
CA VAL A 170 11.50 14.00 7.52
C VAL A 170 11.18 14.65 8.87
N HIS A 171 9.97 15.16 9.04
CA HIS A 171 9.54 15.78 10.30
C HIS A 171 9.42 14.76 11.44
N ASP A 172 8.93 13.57 11.15
CA ASP A 172 8.79 12.49 12.13
C ASP A 172 10.15 12.01 12.63
N VAL A 173 11.11 11.80 11.72
CA VAL A 173 12.50 11.44 12.05
C VAL A 173 13.17 12.54 12.88
N LEU A 174 13.14 13.79 12.41
CA LEU A 174 13.78 14.91 13.11
C LEU A 174 13.19 15.13 14.49
N ARG A 175 11.87 15.04 14.65
CA ARG A 175 11.19 15.15 15.95
C ARG A 175 11.63 14.03 16.90
N THR A 176 11.73 12.81 16.40
CA THR A 176 12.13 11.64 17.19
C THR A 176 13.58 11.76 17.64
N LEU A 177 14.51 12.05 16.72
CA LEU A 177 15.93 12.22 17.06
C LEU A 177 16.15 13.37 18.03
N ARG A 178 15.53 14.54 17.84
CA ARG A 178 15.64 15.67 18.78
C ARG A 178 15.17 15.34 20.19
N ARG A 179 14.14 14.51 20.32
CA ARG A 179 13.61 14.07 21.60
C ARG A 179 14.51 13.03 22.29
N ARG A 180 14.99 12.03 21.52
CA ARG A 180 15.73 10.88 22.06
C ARG A 180 17.24 11.14 22.18
N TYR A 181 17.82 11.74 21.14
CA TYR A 181 19.27 11.91 21.01
C TYR A 181 19.64 13.30 20.45
N PRO A 182 19.43 14.38 21.22
CA PRO A 182 19.53 15.76 20.72
C PRO A 182 20.96 16.21 20.32
N LEU A 183 21.98 15.48 20.72
CA LEU A 183 23.39 15.83 20.42
C LEU A 183 23.86 15.29 19.07
N VAL A 184 23.10 14.44 18.42
CA VAL A 184 23.49 13.84 17.13
C VAL A 184 23.51 14.90 16.02
N LYS A 185 24.52 14.88 15.20
CA LYS A 185 24.57 15.63 13.95
C LYS A 185 23.82 14.91 12.87
N ILE A 186 22.93 15.59 12.16
CA ILE A 186 22.15 15.02 11.06
C ILE A 186 22.66 15.57 9.74
N LEU A 187 23.10 14.70 8.84
CA LEU A 187 23.45 15.00 7.45
C LEU A 187 22.24 14.68 6.59
N PHE A 188 21.58 15.69 6.05
CA PHE A 188 20.34 15.55 5.31
C PHE A 188 20.56 15.62 3.81
N ALA A 189 20.17 14.57 3.08
CA ALA A 189 20.02 14.57 1.63
C ALA A 189 18.53 14.52 1.26
N GLY A 190 18.00 15.66 0.81
CA GLY A 190 16.64 15.81 0.36
C GLY A 190 16.53 15.40 -1.11
N VAL A 191 16.00 14.17 -1.38
CA VAL A 191 15.86 13.62 -2.74
C VAL A 191 14.43 13.18 -3.01
N PRO A 192 13.98 13.14 -4.28
CA PRO A 192 12.72 12.51 -4.64
C PRO A 192 12.69 11.04 -4.21
N VAL A 193 11.57 10.60 -3.65
CA VAL A 193 11.34 9.21 -3.22
C VAL A 193 10.34 8.48 -4.12
N GLU A 194 9.80 9.17 -5.12
CA GLU A 194 8.80 8.71 -6.08
C GLU A 194 9.18 9.15 -7.50
N GLY A 195 8.73 8.40 -8.51
CA GLY A 195 9.00 8.71 -9.91
C GLY A 195 10.14 7.88 -10.51
N LYS A 196 10.27 7.98 -11.83
CA LYS A 196 11.17 7.11 -12.62
C LYS A 196 12.66 7.25 -12.27
N GLN A 197 13.10 8.43 -11.84
CA GLN A 197 14.51 8.74 -11.54
C GLN A 197 14.84 8.55 -10.06
N ALA A 198 13.82 8.34 -9.22
CA ALA A 198 14.00 8.35 -7.77
C ALA A 198 15.01 7.31 -7.25
N ALA A 199 15.14 6.16 -7.89
CA ALA A 199 16.14 5.16 -7.51
C ALA A 199 17.58 5.70 -7.64
N ALA A 200 17.89 6.37 -8.73
CA ALA A 200 19.20 7.00 -8.94
C ALA A 200 19.43 8.18 -7.97
N ASP A 201 18.38 8.98 -7.72
CA ASP A 201 18.44 10.10 -6.78
C ASP A 201 18.67 9.59 -5.34
N LEU A 202 18.05 8.48 -4.96
CA LEU A 202 18.26 7.83 -3.66
C LEU A 202 19.70 7.34 -3.51
N ILE A 203 20.28 6.69 -4.52
CA ILE A 203 21.69 6.27 -4.52
C ILE A 203 22.60 7.48 -4.36
N SER A 204 22.39 8.54 -5.14
CA SER A 204 23.17 9.79 -5.02
C SER A 204 23.06 10.43 -3.64
N GLY A 205 21.86 10.41 -3.05
CA GLY A 205 21.64 10.91 -1.68
C GLY A 205 22.39 10.09 -0.64
N LEU A 206 22.33 8.76 -0.74
CA LEU A 206 23.09 7.86 0.13
C LEU A 206 24.59 8.08 0.01
N GLU A 207 25.13 8.15 -1.20
CA GLU A 207 26.54 8.46 -1.43
C GLU A 207 26.95 9.80 -0.82
N THR A 208 26.12 10.81 -0.95
CA THR A 208 26.40 12.16 -0.46
C THR A 208 26.56 12.18 1.06
N VAL A 209 25.62 11.58 1.81
CA VAL A 209 25.70 11.56 3.27
C VAL A 209 26.83 10.66 3.77
N ILE A 210 27.11 9.54 3.11
CA ILE A 210 28.21 8.63 3.44
C ILE A 210 29.57 9.36 3.25
N ARG A 211 29.78 10.01 2.11
CA ARG A 211 31.00 10.81 1.86
C ARG A 211 31.15 11.97 2.83
N ALA A 212 30.05 12.52 3.32
CA ALA A 212 30.07 13.60 4.31
C ALA A 212 30.36 13.10 5.75
N GLY A 213 30.57 11.80 5.94
CA GLY A 213 30.97 11.19 7.20
C GLY A 213 29.80 10.72 8.07
N ALA A 214 28.68 10.31 7.48
CA ALA A 214 27.64 9.61 8.22
C ALA A 214 28.17 8.26 8.73
N GLU A 215 27.98 7.98 10.00
CA GLU A 215 28.36 6.69 10.62
C GLU A 215 27.32 5.60 10.37
N GLU A 216 26.08 5.99 10.14
CA GLU A 216 24.95 5.16 9.70
C GLU A 216 23.93 6.04 8.97
N VAL A 217 23.03 5.42 8.19
CA VAL A 217 22.08 6.16 7.35
C VAL A 217 20.67 5.66 7.53
N LEU A 218 19.75 6.60 7.72
CA LEU A 218 18.31 6.42 7.66
C LEU A 218 17.82 6.64 6.22
N LEU A 219 17.26 5.63 5.61
CA LEU A 219 16.57 5.70 4.34
C LEU A 219 15.07 5.55 4.59
N VAL A 220 14.32 6.64 4.55
CA VAL A 220 12.93 6.64 5.00
C VAL A 220 11.97 7.25 3.97
N ARG A 221 10.73 6.77 4.02
CA ARG A 221 9.63 7.26 3.21
C ARG A 221 8.34 7.23 4.03
N GLY A 222 7.44 8.18 3.77
CA GLY A 222 6.08 8.18 4.31
C GLY A 222 5.16 7.16 3.62
N GLY A 223 3.89 7.14 4.00
CA GLY A 223 2.87 6.30 3.36
C GLY A 223 2.64 6.65 1.89
N GLY A 224 2.07 5.72 1.12
CA GLY A 224 1.74 5.87 -0.30
C GLY A 224 1.32 4.53 -0.91
N SER A 225 1.09 4.49 -2.22
CA SER A 225 0.71 3.29 -2.96
C SER A 225 1.89 2.34 -3.18
N PHE A 226 1.59 1.11 -3.61
CA PHE A 226 2.62 0.13 -4.00
C PHE A 226 3.49 0.64 -5.17
N GLU A 227 2.89 1.38 -6.11
CA GLU A 227 3.62 1.99 -7.23
C GLU A 227 4.67 3.01 -6.76
N ASP A 228 4.35 3.77 -5.70
CA ASP A 228 5.28 4.75 -5.12
C ASP A 228 6.46 4.06 -4.40
N LEU A 229 6.37 2.75 -4.11
CA LEU A 229 7.45 1.95 -3.54
C LEU A 229 8.41 1.38 -4.60
N MET A 230 8.09 1.51 -5.90
CA MET A 230 8.89 0.91 -6.97
C MET A 230 10.36 1.36 -6.99
N PRO A 231 10.72 2.63 -6.68
CA PRO A 231 12.11 3.03 -6.56
C PRO A 231 12.91 2.23 -5.51
N PHE A 232 12.27 1.82 -4.42
CA PHE A 232 12.90 1.00 -3.37
C PHE A 232 12.96 -0.49 -3.72
N ASN A 233 12.34 -0.90 -4.83
CA ASN A 233 12.44 -2.22 -5.43
C ASN A 233 13.42 -2.27 -6.62
N ASP A 234 14.21 -1.21 -6.80
CA ASP A 234 15.23 -1.12 -7.83
C ASP A 234 16.46 -1.98 -7.49
N GLU A 235 17.00 -2.66 -8.49
CA GLU A 235 18.15 -3.56 -8.32
C GLU A 235 19.43 -2.80 -7.99
N ALA A 236 19.68 -1.65 -8.65
CA ALA A 236 20.89 -0.87 -8.41
C ALA A 236 20.89 -0.30 -7.00
N LEU A 237 19.74 0.19 -6.51
CA LEU A 237 19.60 0.66 -5.13
C LEU A 237 19.83 -0.48 -4.13
N ALA A 238 19.25 -1.68 -4.37
CA ALA A 238 19.45 -2.83 -3.51
C ALA A 238 20.93 -3.23 -3.42
N ARG A 239 21.63 -3.27 -4.55
CA ARG A 239 23.06 -3.58 -4.60
C ARG A 239 23.89 -2.53 -3.89
N PHE A 240 23.54 -1.26 -4.04
CA PHE A 240 24.19 -0.15 -3.34
C PHE A 240 24.04 -0.29 -1.82
N ILE A 241 22.81 -0.54 -1.32
CA ILE A 241 22.54 -0.76 0.11
C ILE A 241 23.37 -1.92 0.65
N ALA A 242 23.39 -3.04 -0.05
CA ALA A 242 24.15 -4.21 0.35
C ALA A 242 25.67 -3.98 0.43
N GLN A 243 26.20 -3.10 -0.44
CA GLN A 243 27.64 -2.77 -0.52
C GLN A 243 28.05 -1.53 0.28
N SER A 244 27.12 -0.88 0.95
CA SER A 244 27.39 0.33 1.73
C SER A 244 28.49 0.10 2.77
N PRO A 245 29.43 1.03 2.97
CA PRO A 245 30.45 0.92 4.01
C PRO A 245 29.91 1.17 5.42
N VAL A 246 28.71 1.73 5.55
CA VAL A 246 28.06 2.04 6.83
C VAL A 246 26.69 1.37 6.89
N PRO A 247 26.15 1.12 8.11
CA PRO A 247 24.82 0.54 8.25
C PRO A 247 23.74 1.42 7.61
N ILE A 248 22.80 0.79 6.89
CA ILE A 248 21.62 1.45 6.35
C ILE A 248 20.38 0.89 7.02
N ILE A 249 19.61 1.77 7.63
CA ILE A 249 18.38 1.47 8.33
C ILE A 249 17.22 2.01 7.51
N THR A 250 16.27 1.17 7.15
CA THR A 250 15.11 1.57 6.35
C THR A 250 13.88 1.78 7.22
N GLY A 251 13.04 2.73 6.79
CA GLY A 251 11.71 2.98 7.33
C GLY A 251 10.78 3.38 6.19
N ILE A 252 10.56 2.46 5.22
CA ILE A 252 9.98 2.77 3.90
C ILE A 252 8.49 2.48 3.84
N GLY A 253 8.03 1.36 4.36
CA GLY A 253 6.66 0.89 4.18
C GLY A 253 6.07 0.24 5.42
N HIS A 254 4.72 0.14 5.45
CA HIS A 254 3.98 -0.58 6.47
C HIS A 254 4.18 -2.10 6.32
N GLU A 255 3.83 -2.88 7.33
CA GLU A 255 4.09 -4.33 7.40
C GLU A 255 3.74 -5.18 6.15
N PRO A 256 2.62 -4.96 5.42
CA PRO A 256 2.30 -5.81 4.28
C PRO A 256 3.16 -5.55 3.03
N ASP A 257 3.83 -4.39 2.92
CA ASP A 257 4.54 -3.96 1.71
C ASP A 257 6.05 -3.81 1.95
N THR A 258 6.73 -4.95 2.16
CA THR A 258 8.20 -4.98 2.31
C THR A 258 8.88 -4.80 0.94
N SER A 259 9.68 -3.74 0.80
CA SER A 259 10.48 -3.49 -0.41
C SER A 259 11.76 -4.35 -0.46
N ILE A 260 12.36 -4.46 -1.66
CA ILE A 260 13.68 -5.10 -1.80
C ILE A 260 14.74 -4.32 -1.01
N GLY A 261 14.66 -2.99 -0.99
CA GLY A 261 15.51 -2.14 -0.14
C GLY A 261 15.44 -2.51 1.34
N ASP A 262 14.23 -2.81 1.86
CA ASP A 262 14.05 -3.28 3.24
C ASP A 262 14.68 -4.66 3.48
N MET A 263 14.59 -5.56 2.49
CA MET A 263 15.14 -6.93 2.61
C MET A 263 16.67 -6.93 2.68
N VAL A 264 17.33 -6.03 1.94
CA VAL A 264 18.80 -5.95 1.90
C VAL A 264 19.39 -5.00 2.94
N ALA A 265 18.60 -4.09 3.52
CA ALA A 265 19.04 -3.19 4.58
C ALA A 265 19.52 -3.91 5.83
N ASP A 266 20.39 -3.28 6.59
CA ASP A 266 20.92 -3.85 7.83
C ASP A 266 19.83 -4.00 8.89
N VAL A 267 18.99 -2.97 9.03
CA VAL A 267 17.80 -2.99 9.89
C VAL A 267 16.60 -2.46 9.12
N ARG A 268 15.49 -3.18 9.22
CA ARG A 268 14.19 -2.73 8.73
C ARG A 268 13.33 -2.24 9.88
N ALA A 269 12.76 -1.06 9.76
CA ALA A 269 11.72 -0.56 10.63
C ALA A 269 10.41 -0.37 9.84
N SER A 270 9.27 -0.52 10.52
CA SER A 270 7.95 -0.42 9.89
C SER A 270 7.52 1.03 9.61
N THR A 271 8.21 2.01 10.20
CA THR A 271 7.89 3.44 10.05
C THR A 271 9.15 4.31 10.14
N PRO A 272 9.13 5.55 9.60
CA PRO A 272 10.21 6.51 9.79
C PRO A 272 10.55 6.79 11.26
N THR A 273 9.52 6.83 12.12
CA THR A 273 9.70 7.01 13.57
C THR A 273 10.45 5.84 14.19
N ALA A 274 10.02 4.60 13.87
CA ALA A 274 10.68 3.40 14.38
C ALA A 274 12.13 3.27 13.87
N ALA A 275 12.41 3.70 12.62
CA ALA A 275 13.76 3.74 12.09
C ALA A 275 14.63 4.72 12.89
N ALA A 276 14.12 5.92 13.20
CA ALA A 276 14.82 6.90 14.03
C ALA A 276 15.06 6.38 15.47
N GLU A 277 14.14 5.61 16.01
CA GLU A 277 14.31 4.98 17.34
C GLU A 277 15.37 3.89 17.32
N ALA A 278 15.48 3.11 16.23
CA ALA A 278 16.46 2.04 16.08
C ALA A 278 17.92 2.55 16.06
N VAL A 279 18.15 3.77 15.58
CA VAL A 279 19.49 4.40 15.48
C VAL A 279 19.82 5.35 16.64
N SER A 280 18.92 5.54 17.57
CA SER A 280 19.12 6.51 18.65
C SER A 280 18.99 5.88 20.03
N PRO A 281 20.01 6.01 20.88
CA PRO A 281 19.87 5.62 22.28
C PRO A 281 18.77 6.46 22.95
N SER A 282 18.12 5.89 23.97
CA SER A 282 17.18 6.65 24.78
C SER A 282 17.93 7.63 25.69
N ARG A 283 17.58 8.92 25.63
CA ARG A 283 18.12 9.93 26.55
C ARG A 283 17.96 9.50 28.02
N PHE A 284 16.85 8.86 28.35
CA PHE A 284 16.57 8.39 29.70
C PHE A 284 17.56 7.28 30.11
N GLU A 285 17.75 6.27 29.27
CA GLU A 285 18.71 5.18 29.50
C GLU A 285 20.15 5.69 29.63
N LEU A 286 20.53 6.71 28.83
CA LEU A 286 21.83 7.34 28.92
C LEU A 286 22.04 8.04 30.26
N LEU A 287 21.04 8.77 30.75
CA LEU A 287 21.11 9.46 32.03
C LEU A 287 21.20 8.46 33.19
N GLU A 288 20.39 7.41 33.19
CA GLU A 288 20.44 6.32 34.17
C GLU A 288 21.83 5.62 34.18
N ALA A 289 22.38 5.36 32.99
CA ALA A 289 23.73 4.79 32.89
C ALA A 289 24.81 5.69 33.44
N LEU A 290 24.73 7.00 33.19
CA LEU A 290 25.66 8.01 33.74
C LEU A 290 25.56 8.11 35.28
N ASP A 291 24.33 8.14 35.79
CA ASP A 291 24.09 8.18 37.24
C ASP A 291 24.65 6.95 37.93
N SER A 292 24.38 5.76 37.37
CA SER A 292 24.88 4.47 37.88
C SER A 292 26.40 4.38 37.81
N PHE A 293 27.03 4.92 36.78
CA PHE A 293 28.46 5.00 36.63
C PHE A 293 29.09 5.97 37.66
N GLY A 294 28.47 7.15 37.85
CA GLY A 294 28.89 8.12 38.88
C GLY A 294 28.84 7.54 40.28
N ALA A 295 27.74 6.83 40.63
CA ALA A 295 27.62 6.17 41.91
C ALA A 295 28.71 5.10 42.16
N ARG A 296 28.98 4.25 41.13
CA ARG A 296 30.07 3.24 41.22
C ARG A 296 31.45 3.88 41.38
N MET A 297 31.74 4.93 40.62
CA MET A 297 32.98 5.67 40.77
C MET A 297 33.17 6.23 42.19
N SER A 298 32.12 6.87 42.73
CA SER A 298 32.14 7.40 44.09
C SER A 298 32.40 6.31 45.12
N GLN A 299 31.79 5.15 45.00
CA GLN A 299 32.05 4.01 45.91
C GLN A 299 33.50 3.50 45.84
N VAL A 300 34.05 3.40 44.63
CA VAL A 300 35.46 2.98 44.44
C VAL A 300 36.41 3.98 45.05
N PHE A 301 36.15 5.30 44.89
CA PHE A 301 36.96 6.35 45.50
C PHE A 301 36.92 6.34 47.03
N LEU A 302 35.71 6.25 47.60
CA LEU A 302 35.50 6.17 49.05
C LEU A 302 36.23 4.96 49.66
N HIS A 303 36.08 3.78 49.06
CA HIS A 303 36.75 2.56 49.53
C HIS A 303 38.29 2.64 49.46
N ARG A 304 38.84 3.48 48.57
CA ARG A 304 40.27 3.65 48.39
C ARG A 304 40.85 4.68 49.37
N ILE A 305 40.02 5.62 49.88
CA ILE A 305 40.40 6.62 50.89
C ILE A 305 40.34 6.03 52.32
N GLU A 306 39.45 5.05 52.54
CA GLU A 306 39.30 4.36 53.82
C GLU A 306 40.37 3.27 54.11
N ARG A 307 41.24 2.95 53.13
CA ARG A 307 42.43 2.10 53.27
C ARG A 307 43.72 2.93 53.38
#